data_814ed50d6f2a55777df4bc69652e6ff2
#
_entry.id   814ed50d6f2a55777df4bc69652e6ff2
#
_cell.length_a   1.000
_cell.length_b   1.000
_cell.length_c   1.000
_cell.angle_alpha   90.00
_cell.angle_beta   90.00
_cell.angle_gamma   90.00
#
_symmetry.space_group_name_H-M   'P 1'
#
loop_
_entity.id
_entity.type
_entity.pdbx_description
1 polymer ?
#
loop_
_entity_poly.entity_id
_entity_poly.type
_entity_poly.pdbx_seq_one_letter_code
_entity_poly.pdbx_strand_id
1 'polypeptide(L)'
;MSGATVLIVDDEHTLARSAQAFLTDHGFEAEVAGSAENALQLLDSLQPDVVFADVRLPGMSGLDLLKRIREFDPVIPVIVVTAYGSIEGAVEAMKLGAFDYVKKPVDLEELKLLADRAREHRLLQQELSYYRRRAAREVGFEEMVGESAAIRAVLERARQIAALGETPPVLLTGETGTGKGLLARAIHASGPRAAKPFIEVNCTALPATLMETELFGYERGAFTDAKESKPGLVEAGEGGFVFLDEIGDIDLAVQGKLLRAIEERAVRRVGSVRERKIDVRILAATNRDLEREVRQERFRKDLYFRLAVIVLEVPPLRQRGEDVLLLAGHYLRAFNARYGKAVREISAPARELMLAYPWPGNVRELSHVIERAVLWSRGPTLDVEHLSLTSPDHTAPATSAAPSTPADASGSPALPPQGVDLAHWEKAMIERALREAGGNQTKAAQRLGISRDTLRYRLKKFGLAG
;
A
#
# COMPACT_ATOMS: atom_id res chain seq x y z
N MET A 1 8.62 8.26 35.81
CA MET A 1 8.04 7.32 34.82
C MET A 1 7.13 6.40 35.62
N SER A 2 5.82 6.35 35.35
CA SER A 2 4.93 5.40 36.01
C SER A 2 5.41 3.99 35.69
N GLY A 3 5.52 3.13 36.71
CA GLY A 3 5.86 1.72 36.56
C GLY A 3 4.86 1.00 35.66
N ALA A 4 5.28 -0.06 34.97
CA ALA A 4 4.35 -0.88 34.22
C ALA A 4 3.46 -1.66 35.19
N THR A 5 2.17 -1.76 34.88
CA THR A 5 1.18 -2.36 35.76
C THR A 5 1.07 -3.86 35.50
N VAL A 6 1.22 -4.67 36.51
CA VAL A 6 1.18 -6.15 36.44
C VAL A 6 0.03 -6.65 37.32
N LEU A 7 -0.85 -7.49 36.77
CA LEU A 7 -1.88 -8.19 37.51
C LEU A 7 -1.47 -9.66 37.74
N ILE A 8 -1.38 -10.08 38.98
CA ILE A 8 -1.05 -11.48 39.38
C ILE A 8 -2.33 -12.14 39.88
N VAL A 9 -2.73 -13.19 39.21
CA VAL A 9 -3.96 -13.95 39.55
C VAL A 9 -3.56 -15.34 40.03
N ASP A 10 -3.60 -15.54 41.35
CA ASP A 10 -3.22 -16.78 42.00
C ASP A 10 -3.97 -16.90 43.35
N ASP A 11 -4.55 -18.04 43.65
CA ASP A 11 -5.25 -18.30 44.92
C ASP A 11 -4.29 -18.60 46.08
N GLU A 12 -3.01 -18.88 45.78
CA GLU A 12 -1.96 -19.07 46.75
C GLU A 12 -1.39 -17.72 47.20
N HIS A 13 -2.03 -17.07 48.17
CA HIS A 13 -1.73 -15.73 48.64
C HIS A 13 -0.25 -15.46 48.97
N THR A 14 0.44 -16.49 49.51
CA THR A 14 1.87 -16.33 49.89
C THR A 14 2.75 -16.16 48.66
N LEU A 15 2.53 -16.98 47.64
CA LEU A 15 3.26 -16.92 46.39
C LEU A 15 2.95 -15.61 45.63
N ALA A 16 1.67 -15.29 45.53
CA ALA A 16 1.23 -14.07 44.87
C ALA A 16 1.82 -12.79 45.48
N ARG A 17 1.84 -12.69 46.82
CA ARG A 17 2.45 -11.57 47.54
C ARG A 17 3.97 -11.51 47.40
N SER A 18 4.65 -12.67 47.40
CA SER A 18 6.09 -12.71 47.17
C SER A 18 6.44 -12.21 45.76
N ALA A 19 5.67 -12.64 44.75
CA ALA A 19 5.83 -12.15 43.35
C ALA A 19 5.49 -10.66 43.25
N GLN A 20 4.43 -10.18 43.91
CA GLN A 20 4.06 -8.77 43.98
C GLN A 20 5.20 -7.92 44.56
N ALA A 21 5.71 -8.28 45.73
CA ALA A 21 6.81 -7.56 46.37
C ALA A 21 8.04 -7.51 45.50
N PHE A 22 8.43 -8.65 44.93
CA PHE A 22 9.60 -8.75 44.08
C PHE A 22 9.48 -7.86 42.80
N LEU A 23 8.32 -7.92 42.10
CA LEU A 23 8.08 -7.09 40.92
C LEU A 23 8.01 -5.60 41.27
N THR A 24 7.44 -5.25 42.44
CA THR A 24 7.40 -3.87 42.94
C THR A 24 8.81 -3.32 43.21
N ASP A 25 9.66 -4.12 43.83
CA ASP A 25 11.08 -3.77 44.09
C ASP A 25 11.86 -3.55 42.77
N HIS A 26 11.38 -4.16 41.68
CA HIS A 26 11.97 -4.03 40.34
C HIS A 26 11.27 -3.00 39.45
N GLY A 27 10.41 -2.15 40.02
CA GLY A 27 9.82 -0.98 39.35
C GLY A 27 8.53 -1.24 38.58
N PHE A 28 7.85 -2.35 38.88
CA PHE A 28 6.50 -2.61 38.40
C PHE A 28 5.44 -2.17 39.44
N GLU A 29 4.27 -1.75 38.97
CA GLU A 29 3.10 -1.57 39.84
C GLU A 29 2.31 -2.88 39.84
N ALA A 30 2.51 -3.73 40.83
CA ALA A 30 1.94 -5.07 40.86
C ALA A 30 0.69 -5.17 41.80
N GLU A 31 -0.41 -5.72 41.27
CA GLU A 31 -1.63 -6.00 42.00
C GLU A 31 -1.97 -7.48 41.99
N VAL A 32 -2.65 -7.95 43.04
CA VAL A 32 -2.96 -9.37 43.21
C VAL A 32 -4.46 -9.60 43.26
N ALA A 33 -4.93 -10.58 42.50
CA ALA A 33 -6.29 -11.11 42.54
C ALA A 33 -6.28 -12.57 42.97
N GLY A 34 -7.10 -12.96 43.96
CA GLY A 34 -7.19 -14.35 44.44
C GLY A 34 -8.14 -15.24 43.65
N SER A 35 -8.82 -14.71 42.62
CA SER A 35 -9.69 -15.47 41.71
C SER A 35 -9.79 -14.80 40.34
N ALA A 36 -10.26 -15.55 39.36
CA ALA A 36 -10.49 -15.03 37.99
C ALA A 36 -11.58 -13.94 37.96
N GLU A 37 -12.63 -14.10 38.79
CA GLU A 37 -13.73 -13.13 38.88
C GLU A 37 -13.24 -11.80 39.43
N ASN A 38 -12.37 -11.84 40.47
CA ASN A 38 -11.76 -10.63 41.01
C ASN A 38 -10.82 -9.98 40.00
N ALA A 39 -10.05 -10.77 39.28
CA ALA A 39 -9.19 -10.26 38.20
C ALA A 39 -9.99 -9.52 37.12
N LEU A 40 -11.14 -10.08 36.69
CA LEU A 40 -12.01 -9.43 35.68
C LEU A 40 -12.56 -8.09 36.17
N GLN A 41 -12.88 -7.96 37.48
CA GLN A 41 -13.33 -6.67 38.04
C GLN A 41 -12.21 -5.62 38.05
N LEU A 42 -10.96 -6.04 38.23
CA LEU A 42 -9.82 -5.16 38.26
C LEU A 42 -9.35 -4.72 36.88
N LEU A 43 -9.66 -5.45 35.79
CA LEU A 43 -9.19 -5.14 34.42
C LEU A 43 -9.55 -3.73 33.98
N ASP A 44 -10.80 -3.30 34.19
CA ASP A 44 -11.26 -1.98 33.76
C ASP A 44 -10.56 -0.82 34.49
N SER A 45 -10.36 -0.99 35.81
CA SER A 45 -9.77 0.08 36.64
C SER A 45 -8.25 0.10 36.58
N LEU A 46 -7.63 -1.08 36.50
CA LEU A 46 -6.18 -1.22 36.55
C LEU A 46 -5.50 -1.11 35.17
N GLN A 47 -6.19 -1.54 34.10
CA GLN A 47 -5.67 -1.61 32.72
C GLN A 47 -4.25 -2.22 32.67
N PRO A 48 -4.04 -3.46 33.17
CA PRO A 48 -2.71 -4.01 33.38
C PRO A 48 -1.93 -4.15 32.07
N ASP A 49 -0.62 -3.90 32.14
CA ASP A 49 0.31 -4.09 31.01
C ASP A 49 0.64 -5.56 30.78
N VAL A 50 0.59 -6.37 31.84
CA VAL A 50 0.87 -7.81 31.82
C VAL A 50 -0.03 -8.49 32.83
N VAL A 51 -0.53 -9.69 32.51
CA VAL A 51 -1.28 -10.55 33.44
C VAL A 51 -0.56 -11.87 33.60
N PHE A 52 -0.29 -12.26 34.86
CA PHE A 52 0.10 -13.62 35.24
C PHE A 52 -1.13 -14.31 35.78
N ALA A 53 -1.52 -15.49 35.26
CA ALA A 53 -2.70 -16.20 35.68
C ALA A 53 -2.40 -17.67 35.99
N ASP A 54 -2.67 -18.13 37.21
CA ASP A 54 -2.63 -19.55 37.49
C ASP A 54 -3.73 -20.27 36.72
N VAL A 55 -3.41 -21.43 36.17
CA VAL A 55 -4.39 -22.34 35.52
C VAL A 55 -5.45 -22.80 36.51
N ARG A 56 -5.04 -23.08 37.75
CA ARG A 56 -5.94 -23.60 38.78
C ARG A 56 -6.38 -22.48 39.72
N LEU A 57 -7.53 -21.91 39.42
CA LEU A 57 -8.19 -20.92 40.25
C LEU A 57 -9.51 -21.44 40.75
N PRO A 58 -9.97 -21.02 41.93
CA PRO A 58 -11.30 -21.37 42.43
C PRO A 58 -12.39 -20.74 41.54
N GLY A 59 -13.41 -21.50 41.20
CA GLY A 59 -14.47 -21.05 40.30
C GLY A 59 -14.07 -21.13 38.82
N MET A 60 -13.77 -20.01 38.19
CA MET A 60 -13.34 -19.93 36.80
C MET A 60 -11.86 -20.28 36.66
N SER A 61 -11.52 -21.15 35.71
CA SER A 61 -10.12 -21.50 35.43
C SER A 61 -9.32 -20.33 34.82
N GLY A 62 -7.97 -20.37 35.01
CA GLY A 62 -7.10 -19.37 34.37
C GLY A 62 -7.10 -19.39 32.84
N LEU A 63 -7.43 -20.53 32.22
CA LEU A 63 -7.61 -20.64 30.79
C LEU A 63 -8.91 -19.96 30.31
N ASP A 64 -9.98 -20.03 31.13
CA ASP A 64 -11.21 -19.31 30.83
C ASP A 64 -11.06 -17.80 31.08
N LEU A 65 -10.28 -17.42 32.10
CA LEU A 65 -9.88 -16.03 32.32
C LEU A 65 -9.08 -15.50 31.09
N LEU A 66 -8.13 -16.26 30.55
CA LEU A 66 -7.40 -15.92 29.34
C LEU A 66 -8.34 -15.62 28.16
N LYS A 67 -9.37 -16.48 27.94
CA LYS A 67 -10.37 -16.25 26.88
C LYS A 67 -11.09 -14.92 27.09
N ARG A 68 -11.54 -14.64 28.33
CA ARG A 68 -12.23 -13.39 28.67
C ARG A 68 -11.35 -12.16 28.50
N ILE A 69 -10.08 -12.24 28.90
CA ILE A 69 -9.12 -11.14 28.68
C ILE A 69 -8.93 -10.90 27.18
N ARG A 70 -8.86 -11.96 26.37
CA ARG A 70 -8.75 -11.82 24.90
C ARG A 70 -9.98 -11.20 24.26
N GLU A 71 -11.17 -11.43 24.79
CA GLU A 71 -12.42 -10.77 24.36
C GLU A 71 -12.43 -9.29 24.77
N PHE A 72 -11.89 -8.96 25.94
CA PHE A 72 -11.85 -7.61 26.50
C PHE A 72 -10.79 -6.73 25.81
N ASP A 73 -9.53 -7.18 25.84
CA ASP A 73 -8.40 -6.53 25.16
C ASP A 73 -7.42 -7.59 24.61
N PRO A 74 -7.43 -7.84 23.30
CA PRO A 74 -6.55 -8.85 22.70
C PRO A 74 -5.05 -8.50 22.78
N VAL A 75 -4.69 -7.25 23.14
CA VAL A 75 -3.30 -6.77 23.19
C VAL A 75 -2.65 -7.06 24.54
N ILE A 76 -3.43 -7.23 25.63
CA ILE A 76 -2.86 -7.53 26.96
C ILE A 76 -2.14 -8.87 26.92
N PRO A 77 -0.81 -8.95 27.15
CA PRO A 77 -0.10 -10.23 27.24
C PRO A 77 -0.49 -10.96 28.52
N VAL A 78 -0.95 -12.20 28.37
CA VAL A 78 -1.28 -13.09 29.49
C VAL A 78 -0.27 -14.22 29.54
N ILE A 79 0.43 -14.35 30.65
CA ILE A 79 1.38 -15.43 30.95
C ILE A 79 0.70 -16.41 31.89
N VAL A 80 0.60 -17.66 31.45
CA VAL A 80 -0.11 -18.70 32.24
C VAL A 80 0.88 -19.40 33.15
N VAL A 81 0.56 -19.45 34.46
CA VAL A 81 1.33 -20.16 35.50
C VAL A 81 0.70 -21.50 35.76
N THR A 82 1.48 -22.58 35.79
CA THR A 82 0.93 -23.93 35.96
C THR A 82 1.79 -24.82 36.85
N ALA A 83 1.14 -25.54 37.80
CA ALA A 83 1.79 -26.56 38.62
C ALA A 83 2.02 -27.89 37.87
N TYR A 84 1.27 -28.14 36.78
CA TYR A 84 1.33 -29.36 36.01
C TYR A 84 2.10 -29.13 34.69
N GLY A 85 3.32 -29.63 34.64
CA GLY A 85 4.15 -29.60 33.43
C GLY A 85 3.68 -30.58 32.34
N SER A 86 2.37 -30.73 32.08
CA SER A 86 1.90 -31.48 30.94
C SER A 86 2.09 -30.59 29.71
N ILE A 87 2.81 -31.08 28.71
CA ILE A 87 2.98 -30.44 27.38
C ILE A 87 1.62 -30.06 26.79
N GLU A 88 0.59 -30.84 27.13
CA GLU A 88 -0.80 -30.63 26.67
C GLU A 88 -1.40 -29.31 27.16
N GLY A 89 -1.26 -28.99 28.46
CA GLY A 89 -1.80 -27.77 29.06
C GLY A 89 -1.09 -26.52 28.55
N ALA A 90 0.24 -26.57 28.35
CA ALA A 90 1.00 -25.49 27.74
C ALA A 90 0.58 -25.25 26.28
N VAL A 91 0.41 -26.32 25.50
CA VAL A 91 -0.06 -26.26 24.12
C VAL A 91 -1.48 -25.67 24.04
N GLU A 92 -2.35 -26.01 25.00
CA GLU A 92 -3.70 -25.45 25.06
C GLU A 92 -3.69 -23.95 25.37
N ALA A 93 -2.92 -23.52 26.36
CA ALA A 93 -2.75 -22.11 26.69
C ALA A 93 -2.24 -21.31 25.47
N MET A 94 -1.23 -21.81 24.78
CA MET A 94 -0.70 -21.15 23.57
C MET A 94 -1.72 -21.11 22.42
N LYS A 95 -2.52 -22.17 22.24
CA LYS A 95 -3.63 -22.16 21.25
C LYS A 95 -4.72 -21.14 21.58
N LEU A 96 -4.96 -20.87 22.86
CA LEU A 96 -5.91 -19.87 23.34
C LEU A 96 -5.34 -18.44 23.31
N GLY A 97 -4.07 -18.27 22.90
CA GLY A 97 -3.44 -16.98 22.73
C GLY A 97 -2.67 -16.49 23.95
N ALA A 98 -2.23 -17.37 24.87
CA ALA A 98 -1.28 -16.97 25.91
C ALA A 98 0.00 -16.41 25.27
N PHE A 99 0.60 -15.39 25.92
CA PHE A 99 1.88 -14.82 25.50
C PHE A 99 3.03 -15.80 25.76
N ASP A 100 3.01 -16.41 26.94
CA ASP A 100 3.94 -17.45 27.35
C ASP A 100 3.34 -18.28 28.50
N TYR A 101 4.04 -19.31 28.95
CA TYR A 101 3.67 -20.08 30.13
C TYR A 101 4.87 -20.33 31.05
N VAL A 102 4.63 -20.47 32.35
CA VAL A 102 5.63 -20.73 33.39
C VAL A 102 5.22 -21.88 34.25
N LYS A 103 6.17 -22.74 34.64
CA LYS A 103 5.92 -23.89 35.50
C LYS A 103 6.19 -23.54 36.98
N LYS A 104 5.29 -23.91 37.89
CA LYS A 104 5.54 -23.88 39.35
C LYS A 104 6.54 -25.01 39.75
N PRO A 105 7.50 -24.77 40.65
CA PRO A 105 7.74 -23.53 41.38
C PRO A 105 8.32 -22.43 40.49
N VAL A 106 7.77 -21.24 40.61
CA VAL A 106 8.15 -20.10 39.75
C VAL A 106 9.41 -19.45 40.31
N ASP A 107 10.43 -19.28 39.44
CA ASP A 107 11.57 -18.43 39.73
C ASP A 107 11.16 -16.96 39.54
N LEU A 108 11.38 -16.14 40.57
CA LEU A 108 11.03 -14.72 40.53
C LEU A 108 11.81 -13.93 39.48
N GLU A 109 13.06 -14.32 39.19
CA GLU A 109 13.85 -13.72 38.10
C GLU A 109 13.27 -14.08 36.71
N GLU A 110 12.80 -15.31 36.53
CA GLU A 110 12.09 -15.73 35.32
C GLU A 110 10.79 -14.95 35.14
N LEU A 111 10.03 -14.72 36.23
CA LEU A 111 8.82 -13.91 36.21
C LEU A 111 9.08 -12.49 35.74
N LYS A 112 10.15 -11.86 36.28
CA LYS A 112 10.58 -10.52 35.87
C LYS A 112 10.96 -10.48 34.40
N LEU A 113 11.77 -11.42 33.94
CA LEU A 113 12.19 -11.48 32.54
C LEU A 113 10.99 -11.57 31.59
N LEU A 114 10.00 -12.39 31.94
CA LEU A 114 8.79 -12.53 31.15
C LEU A 114 7.90 -11.27 31.21
N ALA A 115 7.82 -10.60 32.37
CA ALA A 115 7.11 -9.33 32.50
C ALA A 115 7.75 -8.25 31.62
N ASP A 116 9.09 -8.14 31.60
CA ASP A 116 9.83 -7.20 30.75
C ASP A 116 9.57 -7.46 29.26
N ARG A 117 9.68 -8.72 28.81
CA ARG A 117 9.39 -9.12 27.42
C ARG A 117 7.94 -8.86 27.01
N ALA A 118 7.00 -9.19 27.87
CA ALA A 118 5.58 -8.98 27.63
C ALA A 118 5.24 -7.49 27.54
N ARG A 119 5.81 -6.67 28.42
CA ARG A 119 5.70 -5.21 28.41
C ARG A 119 6.25 -4.62 27.11
N GLU A 120 7.46 -5.00 26.71
CA GLU A 120 8.08 -4.53 25.47
C GLU A 120 7.20 -4.86 24.24
N HIS A 121 6.72 -6.10 24.20
CA HIS A 121 5.80 -6.53 23.15
C HIS A 121 4.51 -5.67 23.13
N ARG A 122 3.91 -5.39 24.30
CA ARG A 122 2.72 -4.55 24.38
C ARG A 122 2.98 -3.12 23.92
N LEU A 123 4.08 -2.51 24.35
CA LEU A 123 4.47 -1.15 23.94
C LEU A 123 4.62 -1.07 22.42
N LEU A 124 5.33 -2.03 21.81
CA LEU A 124 5.49 -2.08 20.35
C LEU A 124 4.13 -2.22 19.64
N GLN A 125 3.22 -3.04 20.14
CA GLN A 125 1.88 -3.18 19.58
C GLN A 125 1.04 -1.90 19.72
N GLN A 126 1.13 -1.22 20.85
CA GLN A 126 0.46 0.07 21.08
C GLN A 126 1.03 1.16 20.15
N GLU A 127 2.35 1.24 20.02
CA GLU A 127 3.03 2.18 19.14
C GLU A 127 2.65 1.96 17.68
N LEU A 128 2.69 0.71 17.20
CA LEU A 128 2.23 0.35 15.86
C LEU A 128 0.75 0.72 15.64
N SER A 129 -0.11 0.48 16.62
CA SER A 129 -1.52 0.84 16.54
C SER A 129 -1.73 2.35 16.50
N TYR A 130 -0.94 3.11 17.25
CA TYR A 130 -0.95 4.58 17.25
C TYR A 130 -0.56 5.12 15.87
N TYR A 131 0.57 4.66 15.30
CA TYR A 131 0.99 5.08 13.96
C TYR A 131 -0.01 4.70 12.88
N ARG A 132 -0.60 3.49 12.97
CA ARG A 132 -1.66 3.07 12.05
C ARG A 132 -2.91 3.94 12.16
N ARG A 133 -3.38 4.25 13.37
CA ARG A 133 -4.52 5.15 13.59
C ARG A 133 -4.24 6.57 13.12
N ARG A 134 -3.03 7.07 13.33
CA ARG A 134 -2.61 8.38 12.83
C ARG A 134 -2.60 8.40 11.30
N ALA A 135 -1.96 7.43 10.66
CA ALA A 135 -1.98 7.27 9.20
C ALA A 135 -3.40 7.13 8.65
N ALA A 136 -4.29 6.40 9.35
CA ALA A 136 -5.68 6.27 8.96
C ALA A 136 -6.47 7.59 9.10
N ARG A 137 -6.20 8.41 10.13
CA ARG A 137 -6.82 9.74 10.29
C ARG A 137 -6.40 10.73 9.21
N GLU A 138 -5.18 10.62 8.71
CA GLU A 138 -4.66 11.45 7.62
C GLU A 138 -5.24 11.08 6.24
N VAL A 139 -6.05 9.98 6.12
CA VAL A 139 -6.57 9.47 4.84
C VAL A 139 -8.07 9.10 4.94
N GLY A 140 -8.87 9.94 5.60
CA GLY A 140 -10.33 9.77 5.66
C GLY A 140 -11.05 10.29 4.41
N PHE A 141 -12.38 10.19 4.40
CA PHE A 141 -13.22 10.79 3.36
C PHE A 141 -13.07 12.31 3.22
N GLU A 142 -12.50 12.98 4.21
CA GLU A 142 -12.21 14.41 4.22
C GLU A 142 -11.10 14.80 3.23
N GLU A 143 -10.20 13.87 2.92
CA GLU A 143 -9.17 14.02 1.89
C GLU A 143 -9.73 13.96 0.46
N MET A 144 -10.93 13.42 0.29
CA MET A 144 -11.58 13.34 -1.00
C MET A 144 -12.31 14.63 -1.35
N VAL A 145 -11.55 15.59 -1.89
CA VAL A 145 -12.05 16.89 -2.31
C VAL A 145 -13.01 16.75 -3.49
N GLY A 146 -14.23 17.26 -3.34
CA GLY A 146 -15.26 17.32 -4.38
C GLY A 146 -16.65 17.55 -3.80
N GLU A 147 -17.43 18.36 -4.50
CA GLU A 147 -18.77 18.76 -4.11
C GLU A 147 -19.84 18.44 -5.18
N SER A 148 -19.43 17.97 -6.35
CA SER A 148 -20.37 17.59 -7.42
C SER A 148 -21.30 16.47 -6.96
N ALA A 149 -22.52 16.45 -7.48
CA ALA A 149 -23.50 15.40 -7.17
C ALA A 149 -22.97 14.00 -7.48
N ALA A 150 -22.17 13.87 -8.55
CA ALA A 150 -21.59 12.62 -8.99
C ALA A 150 -20.63 12.03 -7.94
N ILE A 151 -19.68 12.83 -7.42
CA ILE A 151 -18.74 12.33 -6.41
C ILE A 151 -19.40 12.18 -5.04
N ARG A 152 -20.32 13.07 -4.65
CA ARG A 152 -21.05 12.96 -3.37
C ARG A 152 -21.83 11.65 -3.28
N ALA A 153 -22.48 11.22 -4.36
CA ALA A 153 -23.22 9.95 -4.40
C ALA A 153 -22.28 8.73 -4.16
N VAL A 154 -21.06 8.77 -4.73
CA VAL A 154 -20.05 7.70 -4.52
C VAL A 154 -19.55 7.72 -3.07
N LEU A 155 -19.23 8.91 -2.53
CA LEU A 155 -18.75 9.06 -1.17
C LEU A 155 -19.77 8.61 -0.13
N GLU A 156 -21.06 8.89 -0.36
CA GLU A 156 -22.13 8.46 0.54
C GLU A 156 -22.25 6.93 0.56
N ARG A 157 -22.24 6.28 -0.59
CA ARG A 157 -22.23 4.80 -0.68
C ARG A 157 -20.98 4.22 -0.03
N ALA A 158 -19.83 4.85 -0.24
CA ALA A 158 -18.57 4.39 0.36
C ALA A 158 -18.59 4.50 1.89
N ARG A 159 -19.20 5.56 2.47
CA ARG A 159 -19.40 5.67 3.93
C ARG A 159 -20.30 4.58 4.47
N GLN A 160 -21.38 4.26 3.76
CA GLN A 160 -22.27 3.16 4.15
C GLN A 160 -21.52 1.82 4.16
N ILE A 161 -20.68 1.57 3.14
CA ILE A 161 -19.84 0.36 3.07
C ILE A 161 -18.81 0.34 4.21
N ALA A 162 -18.15 1.46 4.49
CA ALA A 162 -17.17 1.57 5.56
C ALA A 162 -17.76 1.23 6.94
N ALA A 163 -19.03 1.58 7.17
CA ALA A 163 -19.74 1.30 8.43
C ALA A 163 -20.11 -0.18 8.64
N LEU A 164 -20.02 -1.04 7.59
CA LEU A 164 -20.34 -2.46 7.71
C LEU A 164 -19.28 -3.20 8.53
N GLY A 165 -19.72 -3.96 9.52
CA GLY A 165 -18.84 -4.83 10.32
C GLY A 165 -18.24 -5.97 9.48
N GLU A 166 -19.06 -6.59 8.62
CA GLU A 166 -18.62 -7.54 7.59
C GLU A 166 -18.81 -6.92 6.20
N THR A 167 -17.71 -6.47 5.59
CA THR A 167 -17.75 -5.91 4.25
C THR A 167 -17.54 -7.02 3.22
N PRO A 168 -18.46 -7.24 2.28
CA PRO A 168 -18.21 -8.11 1.14
C PRO A 168 -17.13 -7.50 0.24
N PRO A 169 -16.60 -8.24 -0.76
CA PRO A 169 -15.69 -7.66 -1.74
C PRO A 169 -16.30 -6.43 -2.43
N VAL A 170 -15.48 -5.37 -2.57
CA VAL A 170 -15.87 -4.12 -3.22
C VAL A 170 -14.98 -3.89 -4.43
N LEU A 171 -15.58 -3.67 -5.58
CA LEU A 171 -14.90 -3.35 -6.82
C LEU A 171 -15.04 -1.85 -7.12
N LEU A 172 -13.91 -1.15 -7.17
CA LEU A 172 -13.82 0.26 -7.54
C LEU A 172 -13.50 0.34 -9.04
N THR A 173 -14.41 0.89 -9.84
CA THR A 173 -14.19 1.09 -11.26
C THR A 173 -14.02 2.57 -11.59
N GLY A 174 -13.41 2.88 -12.71
CA GLY A 174 -13.22 4.25 -13.19
C GLY A 174 -11.85 4.46 -13.82
N GLU A 175 -11.70 5.56 -14.53
CA GLU A 175 -10.49 5.89 -15.27
C GLU A 175 -9.25 6.01 -14.36
N THR A 176 -8.08 5.89 -14.97
CA THR A 176 -6.82 6.11 -14.26
C THR A 176 -6.77 7.55 -13.71
N GLY A 177 -6.28 7.70 -12.47
CA GLY A 177 -6.13 9.01 -11.84
C GLY A 177 -7.41 9.62 -11.24
N THR A 178 -8.53 8.90 -11.19
CA THR A 178 -9.81 9.38 -10.58
C THR A 178 -9.82 9.38 -9.06
N GLY A 179 -8.85 8.69 -8.39
CA GLY A 179 -8.76 8.62 -6.94
C GLY A 179 -9.26 7.31 -6.32
N LYS A 180 -9.34 6.20 -7.09
CA LYS A 180 -9.77 4.88 -6.60
C LYS A 180 -8.98 4.40 -5.37
N GLY A 181 -7.65 4.54 -5.38
CA GLY A 181 -6.81 4.16 -4.24
C GLY A 181 -7.06 5.02 -2.99
N LEU A 182 -7.32 6.33 -3.16
CA LEU A 182 -7.69 7.20 -2.05
C LEU A 182 -9.05 6.79 -1.46
N LEU A 183 -10.03 6.46 -2.31
CA LEU A 183 -11.35 5.96 -1.90
C LEU A 183 -11.23 4.63 -1.12
N ALA A 184 -10.39 3.70 -1.58
CA ALA A 184 -10.14 2.44 -0.89
C ALA A 184 -9.57 2.66 0.52
N ARG A 185 -8.59 3.56 0.66
CA ARG A 185 -8.02 3.93 1.95
C ARG A 185 -9.03 4.61 2.86
N ALA A 186 -9.87 5.52 2.31
CA ALA A 186 -10.92 6.19 3.06
C ALA A 186 -11.98 5.19 3.61
N ILE A 187 -12.36 4.19 2.82
CA ILE A 187 -13.25 3.10 3.27
C ILE A 187 -12.64 2.34 4.45
N HIS A 188 -11.37 1.96 4.36
CA HIS A 188 -10.68 1.28 5.46
C HIS A 188 -10.57 2.16 6.70
N ALA A 189 -10.08 3.40 6.53
CA ALA A 189 -9.77 4.33 7.63
C ALA A 189 -11.01 4.75 8.43
N SER A 190 -12.19 4.74 7.79
CA SER A 190 -13.45 5.12 8.42
C SER A 190 -14.27 3.93 8.95
N GLY A 191 -13.75 2.70 8.80
CA GLY A 191 -14.44 1.49 9.21
C GLY A 191 -13.98 0.94 10.57
N PRO A 192 -14.65 -0.12 11.09
CA PRO A 192 -14.30 -0.74 12.37
C PRO A 192 -12.92 -1.41 12.37
N ARG A 193 -12.35 -1.67 11.18
CA ARG A 193 -11.00 -2.23 11.00
C ARG A 193 -9.92 -1.17 10.73
N ALA A 194 -10.16 0.12 10.99
CA ALA A 194 -9.21 1.21 10.74
C ALA A 194 -7.84 1.04 11.44
N ALA A 195 -7.81 0.36 12.60
CA ALA A 195 -6.57 0.05 13.31
C ALA A 195 -5.86 -1.23 12.81
N LYS A 196 -6.48 -1.98 11.90
CA LYS A 196 -5.96 -3.22 11.33
C LYS A 196 -5.13 -2.94 10.06
N PRO A 197 -4.34 -3.90 9.55
CA PRO A 197 -3.53 -3.71 8.37
C PRO A 197 -4.36 -3.28 7.14
N PHE A 198 -3.80 -2.37 6.34
CA PHE A 198 -4.23 -2.09 4.97
C PHE A 198 -3.06 -2.40 4.03
N ILE A 199 -3.17 -3.50 3.31
CA ILE A 199 -2.13 -3.97 2.40
C ILE A 199 -2.51 -3.56 0.98
N GLU A 200 -1.72 -2.67 0.38
CA GLU A 200 -1.93 -2.22 -0.99
C GLU A 200 -1.01 -2.99 -1.95
N VAL A 201 -1.59 -3.56 -2.98
CA VAL A 201 -0.90 -4.35 -4.00
C VAL A 201 -1.24 -3.78 -5.37
N ASN A 202 -0.23 -3.28 -6.06
CA ASN A 202 -0.36 -2.89 -7.47
C ASN A 202 -0.11 -4.10 -8.36
N CYS A 203 -1.14 -4.57 -9.05
CA CYS A 203 -1.10 -5.78 -9.85
C CYS A 203 -0.30 -5.64 -11.17
N THR A 204 0.04 -4.41 -11.59
CA THR A 204 0.88 -4.17 -12.77
C THR A 204 2.37 -4.10 -12.47
N ALA A 205 2.75 -3.97 -11.19
CA ALA A 205 4.12 -3.67 -10.79
C ALA A 205 5.08 -4.87 -10.87
N LEU A 206 4.55 -6.10 -10.92
CA LEU A 206 5.34 -7.33 -10.84
C LEU A 206 5.00 -8.31 -11.96
N PRO A 207 5.98 -9.08 -12.48
CA PRO A 207 5.72 -10.24 -13.33
C PRO A 207 4.80 -11.26 -12.64
N ALA A 208 4.00 -12.00 -13.42
CA ALA A 208 2.99 -12.92 -12.89
C ALA A 208 3.52 -13.93 -11.86
N THR A 209 4.71 -14.49 -12.09
CA THR A 209 5.36 -15.45 -11.17
C THR A 209 5.75 -14.83 -9.84
N LEU A 210 6.22 -13.57 -9.84
CA LEU A 210 6.53 -12.83 -8.63
C LEU A 210 5.27 -12.37 -7.92
N MET A 211 4.24 -11.95 -8.67
CA MET A 211 2.94 -11.56 -8.12
C MET A 211 2.33 -12.70 -7.31
N GLU A 212 2.38 -13.93 -7.81
CA GLU A 212 1.87 -15.11 -7.11
C GLU A 212 2.59 -15.34 -5.78
N THR A 213 3.92 -15.31 -5.79
CA THR A 213 4.73 -15.53 -4.58
C THR A 213 4.62 -14.38 -3.57
N GLU A 214 4.46 -13.14 -4.01
CA GLU A 214 4.21 -12.01 -3.11
C GLU A 214 2.81 -12.06 -2.50
N LEU A 215 1.76 -12.33 -3.30
CA LEU A 215 0.39 -12.38 -2.78
C LEU A 215 0.16 -13.52 -1.81
N PHE A 216 0.59 -14.74 -2.16
CA PHE A 216 0.23 -15.94 -1.40
C PHE A 216 1.39 -16.50 -0.55
N GLY A 217 2.61 -15.97 -0.71
CA GLY A 217 3.78 -16.49 -0.03
C GLY A 217 4.31 -17.80 -0.62
N TYR A 218 5.42 -18.26 -0.07
CA TYR A 218 6.05 -19.51 -0.49
C TYR A 218 6.68 -20.25 0.69
N GLU A 219 6.80 -21.56 0.57
CA GLU A 219 7.56 -22.40 1.50
C GLU A 219 8.97 -22.64 0.98
N ARG A 220 9.87 -22.94 1.90
CA ARG A 220 11.26 -23.28 1.56
C ARG A 220 11.29 -24.40 0.51
N GLY A 221 12.08 -24.22 -0.56
CA GLY A 221 12.19 -25.17 -1.66
C GLY A 221 11.10 -25.09 -2.73
N ALA A 222 10.19 -24.10 -2.67
CA ALA A 222 9.15 -23.89 -3.68
C ALA A 222 9.72 -23.59 -5.08
N PHE A 223 10.91 -22.99 -5.13
CA PHE A 223 11.69 -22.73 -6.35
C PHE A 223 13.18 -22.67 -5.99
N THR A 224 14.07 -22.61 -6.98
CA THR A 224 15.54 -22.75 -6.83
C THR A 224 16.15 -21.82 -5.77
N ASP A 225 15.63 -20.60 -5.64
CA ASP A 225 16.13 -19.57 -4.71
C ASP A 225 15.34 -19.45 -3.40
N ALA A 226 14.33 -20.30 -3.17
CA ALA A 226 13.52 -20.29 -1.95
C ALA A 226 14.27 -20.93 -0.76
N LYS A 227 15.25 -20.19 -0.19
CA LYS A 227 16.06 -20.65 0.95
C LYS A 227 15.28 -20.68 2.26
N GLU A 228 14.30 -19.78 2.41
CA GLU A 228 13.43 -19.63 3.57
C GLU A 228 11.97 -19.57 3.15
N SER A 229 11.04 -19.80 4.08
CA SER A 229 9.62 -19.58 3.82
C SER A 229 9.25 -18.12 4.05
N LYS A 230 8.40 -17.54 3.20
CA LYS A 230 7.90 -16.16 3.31
C LYS A 230 6.37 -16.14 3.33
N PRO A 231 5.74 -15.50 4.32
CA PRO A 231 4.29 -15.27 4.30
C PRO A 231 3.92 -14.33 3.15
N GLY A 232 2.71 -14.52 2.59
CA GLY A 232 2.19 -13.68 1.52
C GLY A 232 1.54 -12.39 2.03
N LEU A 233 1.35 -11.43 1.12
CA LEU A 233 0.68 -10.15 1.42
C LEU A 233 -0.77 -10.34 1.88
N VAL A 234 -1.45 -11.39 1.41
CA VAL A 234 -2.80 -11.73 1.88
C VAL A 234 -2.77 -12.18 3.35
N GLU A 235 -1.79 -13.00 3.76
CA GLU A 235 -1.58 -13.36 5.17
C GLU A 235 -1.22 -12.12 6.02
N ALA A 236 -0.41 -11.21 5.49
CA ALA A 236 -0.02 -9.97 6.17
C ALA A 236 -1.20 -9.01 6.40
N GLY A 237 -2.28 -9.16 5.62
CA GLY A 237 -3.53 -8.42 5.75
C GLY A 237 -4.50 -8.97 6.82
N GLU A 238 -4.09 -9.96 7.61
CA GLU A 238 -4.95 -10.64 8.58
C GLU A 238 -5.69 -9.67 9.52
N GLY A 239 -6.98 -9.86 9.65
CA GLY A 239 -7.89 -9.01 10.42
C GLY A 239 -8.20 -7.66 9.74
N GLY A 240 -7.55 -7.30 8.64
CA GLY A 240 -7.64 -6.01 7.95
C GLY A 240 -8.17 -6.09 6.52
N PHE A 241 -7.53 -5.31 5.65
CA PHE A 241 -7.89 -5.20 4.24
C PHE A 241 -6.70 -5.48 3.32
N VAL A 242 -6.97 -6.11 2.18
CA VAL A 242 -6.06 -6.17 1.03
C VAL A 242 -6.71 -5.41 -0.12
N PHE A 243 -6.03 -4.40 -0.60
CA PHE A 243 -6.44 -3.59 -1.74
C PHE A 243 -5.62 -3.99 -2.97
N LEU A 244 -6.31 -4.49 -3.99
CA LEU A 244 -5.74 -4.95 -5.25
C LEU A 244 -5.99 -3.87 -6.31
N ASP A 245 -4.97 -3.04 -6.56
CA ASP A 245 -5.07 -1.99 -7.60
C ASP A 245 -4.73 -2.56 -8.97
N GLU A 246 -5.48 -2.14 -10.00
CA GLU A 246 -5.41 -2.60 -11.38
C GLU A 246 -5.59 -4.14 -11.50
N ILE A 247 -6.64 -4.67 -10.82
CA ILE A 247 -6.95 -6.10 -10.77
C ILE A 247 -7.18 -6.73 -12.15
N GLY A 248 -7.54 -5.92 -13.15
CA GLY A 248 -7.75 -6.38 -14.53
C GLY A 248 -6.48 -6.82 -15.25
N ASP A 249 -5.31 -6.61 -14.66
CA ASP A 249 -4.00 -6.93 -15.25
C ASP A 249 -3.37 -8.22 -14.71
N ILE A 250 -4.00 -8.89 -13.74
CA ILE A 250 -3.45 -10.13 -13.17
C ILE A 250 -3.61 -11.31 -14.12
N ASP A 251 -2.61 -12.20 -14.09
CA ASP A 251 -2.60 -13.44 -14.86
C ASP A 251 -3.71 -14.42 -14.43
N LEU A 252 -4.23 -15.22 -15.37
CA LEU A 252 -5.30 -16.20 -15.13
C LEU A 252 -4.96 -17.22 -14.03
N ALA A 253 -3.68 -17.61 -13.89
CA ALA A 253 -3.24 -18.52 -12.85
C ALA A 253 -3.39 -17.89 -11.45
N VAL A 254 -3.03 -16.61 -11.30
CA VAL A 254 -3.18 -15.85 -10.06
C VAL A 254 -4.66 -15.61 -9.75
N GLN A 255 -5.48 -15.33 -10.78
CA GLN A 255 -6.94 -15.17 -10.64
C GLN A 255 -7.59 -16.40 -10.00
N GLY A 256 -7.19 -17.63 -10.42
CA GLY A 256 -7.72 -18.87 -9.85
C GLY A 256 -7.40 -19.05 -8.36
N LYS A 257 -6.21 -18.65 -7.92
CA LYS A 257 -5.81 -18.68 -6.51
C LYS A 257 -6.51 -17.61 -5.68
N LEU A 258 -6.66 -16.42 -6.26
CA LEU A 258 -7.38 -15.33 -5.61
C LEU A 258 -8.86 -15.67 -5.38
N LEU A 259 -9.51 -16.30 -6.37
CA LEU A 259 -10.89 -16.78 -6.21
C LEU A 259 -11.03 -17.69 -4.99
N ARG A 260 -10.14 -18.69 -4.86
CA ARG A 260 -10.14 -19.59 -3.69
C ARG A 260 -9.93 -18.85 -2.38
N ALA A 261 -8.99 -17.88 -2.36
CA ALA A 261 -8.74 -17.08 -1.15
C ALA A 261 -9.99 -16.30 -0.70
N ILE A 262 -10.78 -15.80 -1.67
CA ILE A 262 -12.01 -15.05 -1.38
C ILE A 262 -13.16 -15.98 -0.94
N GLU A 263 -13.31 -17.15 -1.60
CA GLU A 263 -14.42 -18.07 -1.33
C GLU A 263 -14.22 -18.90 -0.08
N GLU A 264 -13.02 -19.51 0.05
CA GLU A 264 -12.70 -20.43 1.11
C GLU A 264 -12.19 -19.72 2.38
N ARG A 265 -11.94 -18.39 2.28
CA ARG A 265 -11.27 -17.60 3.32
C ARG A 265 -9.99 -18.30 3.79
N ALA A 266 -9.24 -18.83 2.85
CA ALA A 266 -8.01 -19.57 3.12
C ALA A 266 -7.00 -19.37 1.99
N VAL A 267 -5.72 -19.37 2.33
CA VAL A 267 -4.63 -19.28 1.38
C VAL A 267 -3.72 -20.48 1.48
N ARG A 268 -3.07 -20.81 0.35
CA ARG A 268 -2.05 -21.85 0.27
C ARG A 268 -0.78 -21.24 -0.30
N ARG A 269 0.33 -21.34 0.41
CA ARG A 269 1.63 -20.88 -0.06
C ARG A 269 2.11 -21.70 -1.26
N VAL A 270 2.87 -21.09 -2.13
CA VAL A 270 3.52 -21.77 -3.24
C VAL A 270 4.45 -22.87 -2.69
N GLY A 271 4.35 -24.08 -3.24
CA GLY A 271 5.09 -25.25 -2.74
C GLY A 271 4.48 -25.93 -1.51
N SER A 272 3.34 -25.46 -0.99
CA SER A 272 2.67 -26.05 0.19
C SER A 272 1.34 -26.71 -0.19
N VAL A 273 1.00 -27.79 0.50
CA VAL A 273 -0.35 -28.39 0.46
C VAL A 273 -1.23 -27.91 1.63
N ARG A 274 -0.64 -27.20 2.60
CA ARG A 274 -1.32 -26.76 3.81
C ARG A 274 -2.12 -25.51 3.55
N GLU A 275 -3.40 -25.52 3.90
CA GLU A 275 -4.29 -24.36 3.91
C GLU A 275 -4.17 -23.59 5.21
N ARG A 276 -4.21 -22.26 5.09
CA ARG A 276 -4.19 -21.31 6.21
C ARG A 276 -5.44 -20.45 6.12
N LYS A 277 -6.28 -20.49 7.15
CA LYS A 277 -7.45 -19.63 7.23
C LYS A 277 -7.02 -18.18 7.35
N ILE A 278 -7.77 -17.28 6.72
CA ILE A 278 -7.55 -15.83 6.74
C ILE A 278 -8.87 -15.10 7.00
N ASP A 279 -8.81 -14.02 7.76
CA ASP A 279 -9.90 -13.05 7.88
C ASP A 279 -9.49 -11.72 7.26
N VAL A 280 -9.57 -11.64 5.94
CA VAL A 280 -9.17 -10.46 5.16
C VAL A 280 -10.36 -9.95 4.36
N ARG A 281 -10.53 -8.61 4.30
CA ARG A 281 -11.49 -7.96 3.41
C ARG A 281 -10.81 -7.53 2.13
N ILE A 282 -11.46 -7.79 1.00
CA ILE A 282 -10.89 -7.49 -0.32
C ILE A 282 -11.55 -6.23 -0.87
N LEU A 283 -10.70 -5.25 -1.21
CA LEU A 283 -11.04 -4.14 -2.09
C LEU A 283 -10.27 -4.33 -3.40
N ALA A 284 -10.91 -4.20 -4.53
CA ALA A 284 -10.26 -4.28 -5.84
C ALA A 284 -10.53 -3.01 -6.64
N ALA A 285 -9.57 -2.56 -7.43
CA ALA A 285 -9.74 -1.43 -8.32
C ALA A 285 -9.29 -1.77 -9.74
N THR A 286 -9.93 -1.17 -10.73
CA THR A 286 -9.54 -1.31 -12.14
C THR A 286 -10.00 -0.11 -12.95
N ASN A 287 -9.25 0.20 -14.00
CA ASN A 287 -9.65 1.11 -15.08
C ASN A 287 -10.19 0.35 -16.31
N ARG A 288 -10.09 -0.99 -16.31
CA ARG A 288 -10.56 -1.82 -17.42
C ARG A 288 -12.04 -2.19 -17.26
N ASP A 289 -12.72 -2.38 -18.39
CA ASP A 289 -14.04 -3.02 -18.45
C ASP A 289 -13.85 -4.54 -18.24
N LEU A 290 -14.04 -5.01 -16.99
CA LEU A 290 -13.86 -6.43 -16.65
C LEU A 290 -14.88 -7.33 -17.37
N GLU A 291 -16.07 -6.85 -17.71
CA GLU A 291 -17.03 -7.64 -18.50
C GLU A 291 -16.50 -7.90 -19.91
N ARG A 292 -15.85 -6.90 -20.49
CA ARG A 292 -15.17 -7.07 -21.79
C ARG A 292 -13.97 -8.02 -21.66
N GLU A 293 -13.19 -7.92 -20.58
CA GLU A 293 -12.06 -8.83 -20.33
C GLU A 293 -12.54 -10.28 -20.14
N VAL A 294 -13.69 -10.48 -19.47
CA VAL A 294 -14.35 -11.80 -19.35
C VAL A 294 -14.77 -12.35 -20.71
N ARG A 295 -15.40 -11.52 -21.56
CA ARG A 295 -15.78 -11.94 -22.93
C ARG A 295 -14.57 -12.30 -23.79
N GLN A 296 -13.41 -11.75 -23.51
CA GLN A 296 -12.15 -12.00 -24.21
C GLN A 296 -11.30 -13.08 -23.53
N GLU A 297 -11.85 -13.78 -22.55
CA GLU A 297 -11.19 -14.85 -21.79
C GLU A 297 -9.88 -14.44 -21.09
N ARG A 298 -9.66 -13.14 -20.88
CA ARG A 298 -8.52 -12.59 -20.13
C ARG A 298 -8.79 -12.43 -18.65
N PHE A 299 -10.07 -12.45 -18.25
CA PHE A 299 -10.49 -12.43 -16.86
C PHE A 299 -11.52 -13.54 -16.61
N ARG A 300 -11.39 -14.25 -15.48
CA ARG A 300 -12.30 -15.34 -15.14
C ARG A 300 -13.66 -14.79 -14.74
N LYS A 301 -14.71 -15.38 -15.30
CA LYS A 301 -16.10 -15.03 -15.02
C LYS A 301 -16.47 -15.25 -13.55
N ASP A 302 -16.02 -16.34 -12.94
CA ASP A 302 -16.28 -16.69 -11.54
C ASP A 302 -15.66 -15.65 -10.59
N LEU A 303 -14.41 -15.25 -10.80
CA LEU A 303 -13.74 -14.22 -10.02
C LEU A 303 -14.44 -12.85 -10.17
N TYR A 304 -14.87 -12.48 -11.39
CA TYR A 304 -15.60 -11.24 -11.62
C TYR A 304 -16.85 -11.15 -10.74
N PHE A 305 -17.72 -12.16 -10.75
CA PHE A 305 -18.93 -12.17 -9.92
C PHE A 305 -18.64 -12.18 -8.42
N ARG A 306 -17.51 -12.74 -8.02
CA ARG A 306 -17.11 -12.75 -6.61
C ARG A 306 -16.55 -11.41 -6.13
N LEU A 307 -15.88 -10.65 -7.00
CA LEU A 307 -15.37 -9.31 -6.72
C LEU A 307 -16.46 -8.23 -6.86
N ALA A 308 -17.34 -8.36 -7.84
CA ALA A 308 -18.37 -7.39 -8.19
C ALA A 308 -19.66 -7.50 -7.34
N VAL A 309 -19.54 -7.88 -6.04
CA VAL A 309 -20.69 -7.91 -5.12
C VAL A 309 -21.18 -6.49 -4.86
N ILE A 310 -20.26 -5.56 -4.63
CA ILE A 310 -20.54 -4.13 -4.57
C ILE A 310 -19.63 -3.45 -5.60
N VAL A 311 -20.22 -2.69 -6.50
CA VAL A 311 -19.46 -1.90 -7.49
C VAL A 311 -19.65 -0.41 -7.21
N LEU A 312 -18.53 0.30 -7.06
CA LEU A 312 -18.48 1.75 -6.95
C LEU A 312 -17.74 2.33 -8.16
N GLU A 313 -18.48 3.02 -9.02
CA GLU A 313 -17.88 3.72 -10.16
C GLU A 313 -17.46 5.12 -9.75
N VAL A 314 -16.15 5.42 -9.83
CA VAL A 314 -15.60 6.73 -9.53
C VAL A 314 -15.66 7.59 -10.79
N PRO A 315 -16.44 8.67 -10.81
CA PRO A 315 -16.65 9.46 -12.01
C PRO A 315 -15.36 10.16 -12.46
N PRO A 316 -15.10 10.24 -13.77
CA PRO A 316 -13.97 11.00 -14.31
C PRO A 316 -14.14 12.50 -14.03
N LEU A 317 -13.02 13.22 -13.99
CA LEU A 317 -12.99 14.63 -13.56
C LEU A 317 -13.87 15.53 -14.44
N ARG A 318 -13.97 15.27 -15.75
CA ARG A 318 -14.86 15.98 -16.69
C ARG A 318 -16.36 15.88 -16.35
N GLN A 319 -16.77 14.89 -15.56
CA GLN A 319 -18.16 14.72 -15.07
C GLN A 319 -18.40 15.36 -13.71
N ARG A 320 -17.36 15.95 -13.12
CA ARG A 320 -17.43 16.57 -11.78
C ARG A 320 -17.60 18.10 -11.81
N GLY A 321 -17.69 18.70 -13.01
CA GLY A 321 -17.92 20.13 -13.19
C GLY A 321 -16.90 20.99 -12.43
N GLU A 322 -17.39 21.80 -11.50
CA GLU A 322 -16.56 22.75 -10.75
C GLU A 322 -15.58 22.12 -9.75
N ASP A 323 -15.66 20.84 -9.50
CA ASP A 323 -14.67 20.16 -8.65
C ASP A 323 -13.24 20.32 -9.19
N VAL A 324 -13.08 20.55 -10.51
CA VAL A 324 -11.77 20.89 -11.11
C VAL A 324 -11.16 22.09 -10.40
N LEU A 325 -11.92 23.16 -10.17
CA LEU A 325 -11.43 24.38 -9.51
C LEU A 325 -11.22 24.18 -8.01
N LEU A 326 -12.08 23.41 -7.36
CA LEU A 326 -11.92 23.05 -5.94
C LEU A 326 -10.63 22.28 -5.72
N LEU A 327 -10.37 21.26 -6.54
CA LEU A 327 -9.15 20.45 -6.52
C LEU A 327 -7.92 21.29 -6.87
N ALA A 328 -8.00 22.16 -7.87
CA ALA A 328 -6.91 23.07 -8.21
C ALA A 328 -6.54 23.98 -7.05
N GLY A 329 -7.55 24.58 -6.37
CA GLY A 329 -7.33 25.39 -5.18
C GLY A 329 -6.74 24.59 -4.00
N HIS A 330 -7.16 23.33 -3.82
CA HIS A 330 -6.59 22.44 -2.83
C HIS A 330 -5.10 22.18 -3.12
N TYR A 331 -4.74 21.76 -4.33
CA TYR A 331 -3.36 21.50 -4.71
C TYR A 331 -2.50 22.77 -4.70
N LEU A 332 -3.05 23.90 -5.11
CA LEU A 332 -2.34 25.18 -5.03
C LEU A 332 -1.87 25.48 -3.61
N ARG A 333 -2.76 25.31 -2.60
CA ARG A 333 -2.40 25.51 -1.19
C ARG A 333 -1.34 24.49 -0.73
N ALA A 334 -1.52 23.22 -1.08
CA ALA A 334 -0.60 22.16 -0.70
C ALA A 334 0.81 22.38 -1.28
N PHE A 335 0.92 22.74 -2.56
CA PHE A 335 2.22 22.98 -3.20
C PHE A 335 2.86 24.30 -2.80
N ASN A 336 2.07 25.33 -2.50
CA ASN A 336 2.60 26.55 -1.88
C ASN A 336 3.30 26.25 -0.55
N ALA A 337 2.63 25.47 0.32
CA ALA A 337 3.21 25.07 1.60
C ALA A 337 4.46 24.21 1.42
N ARG A 338 4.44 23.27 0.46
CA ARG A 338 5.55 22.35 0.19
C ARG A 338 6.79 23.05 -0.38
N TYR A 339 6.59 24.02 -1.28
CA TYR A 339 7.70 24.66 -2.02
C TYR A 339 8.02 26.09 -1.55
N GLY A 340 7.38 26.55 -0.46
CA GLY A 340 7.57 27.90 0.06
C GLY A 340 7.16 28.98 -0.94
N LYS A 341 6.16 28.70 -1.79
CA LYS A 341 5.63 29.65 -2.79
C LYS A 341 4.45 30.44 -2.20
N ALA A 342 4.16 31.60 -2.82
CA ALA A 342 3.09 32.51 -2.38
C ALA A 342 2.09 32.82 -3.50
N VAL A 343 1.77 31.83 -4.32
CA VAL A 343 0.74 31.94 -5.37
C VAL A 343 -0.63 31.98 -4.69
N ARG A 344 -1.42 33.03 -4.96
CA ARG A 344 -2.67 33.30 -4.24
C ARG A 344 -3.90 32.87 -5.01
N GLU A 345 -3.86 33.03 -6.34
CA GLU A 345 -5.05 32.87 -7.18
C GLU A 345 -4.74 32.28 -8.56
N ILE A 346 -5.77 31.73 -9.17
CA ILE A 346 -5.77 31.31 -10.56
C ILE A 346 -6.57 32.33 -11.34
N SER A 347 -6.03 32.90 -12.40
CA SER A 347 -6.68 33.93 -13.21
C SER A 347 -7.98 33.42 -13.86
N ALA A 348 -8.90 34.33 -14.17
CA ALA A 348 -10.18 33.97 -14.79
C ALA A 348 -9.98 33.20 -16.13
N PRO A 349 -9.10 33.60 -17.04
CA PRO A 349 -8.84 32.85 -18.26
C PRO A 349 -8.27 31.45 -18.00
N ALA A 350 -7.44 31.30 -16.97
CA ALA A 350 -6.89 30.00 -16.60
C ALA A 350 -7.99 29.06 -16.02
N ARG A 351 -8.93 29.61 -15.22
CA ARG A 351 -10.09 28.85 -14.72
C ARG A 351 -10.99 28.36 -15.86
N GLU A 352 -11.31 29.23 -16.82
CA GLU A 352 -12.12 28.86 -17.97
C GLU A 352 -11.47 27.74 -18.79
N LEU A 353 -10.14 27.85 -19.02
CA LEU A 353 -9.40 26.82 -19.71
C LEU A 353 -9.42 25.49 -18.95
N MET A 354 -9.26 25.52 -17.62
CA MET A 354 -9.30 24.32 -16.79
C MET A 354 -10.67 23.63 -16.79
N LEU A 355 -11.76 24.41 -16.83
CA LEU A 355 -13.12 23.86 -16.94
C LEU A 355 -13.43 23.27 -18.32
N ALA A 356 -12.85 23.84 -19.39
CA ALA A 356 -13.05 23.36 -20.74
C ALA A 356 -12.18 22.12 -21.07
N TYR A 357 -11.10 21.88 -20.34
CA TYR A 357 -10.17 20.79 -20.62
C TYR A 357 -10.72 19.43 -20.14
N PRO A 358 -10.62 18.35 -20.96
CA PRO A 358 -11.25 17.07 -20.68
C PRO A 358 -10.56 16.22 -19.59
N TRP A 359 -9.36 16.57 -19.15
CA TRP A 359 -8.58 15.90 -18.09
C TRP A 359 -8.45 14.37 -18.31
N PRO A 360 -7.81 13.90 -19.38
CA PRO A 360 -7.68 12.46 -19.65
C PRO A 360 -6.94 11.70 -18.53
N GLY A 361 -6.01 12.34 -17.83
CA GLY A 361 -5.34 11.82 -16.63
C GLY A 361 -6.04 12.15 -15.31
N ASN A 362 -7.25 12.73 -15.37
CA ASN A 362 -8.11 13.04 -14.23
C ASN A 362 -7.40 13.88 -13.14
N VAL A 363 -7.63 13.52 -11.87
CA VAL A 363 -7.08 14.26 -10.71
C VAL A 363 -5.55 14.16 -10.66
N ARG A 364 -4.97 13.06 -11.13
CA ARG A 364 -3.50 12.89 -11.18
C ARG A 364 -2.87 13.89 -12.15
N GLU A 365 -3.44 14.05 -13.31
CA GLU A 365 -2.99 15.05 -14.30
C GLU A 365 -3.15 16.48 -13.76
N LEU A 366 -4.34 16.81 -13.22
CA LEU A 366 -4.60 18.11 -12.61
C LEU A 366 -3.55 18.44 -11.52
N SER A 367 -3.27 17.50 -10.63
CA SER A 367 -2.27 17.68 -9.58
C SER A 367 -0.89 18.00 -10.17
N HIS A 368 -0.43 17.27 -11.19
CA HIS A 368 0.86 17.52 -11.84
C HIS A 368 0.89 18.85 -12.59
N VAL A 369 -0.22 19.27 -13.22
CA VAL A 369 -0.31 20.56 -13.91
C VAL A 369 -0.18 21.71 -12.91
N ILE A 370 -0.92 21.66 -11.78
CA ILE A 370 -0.83 22.67 -10.72
C ILE A 370 0.55 22.67 -10.06
N GLU A 371 1.13 21.51 -9.79
CA GLU A 371 2.48 21.40 -9.23
C GLU A 371 3.51 22.12 -10.10
N ARG A 372 3.53 21.82 -11.40
CA ARG A 372 4.40 22.49 -12.36
C ARG A 372 4.14 24.00 -12.42
N ALA A 373 2.88 24.39 -12.49
CA ALA A 373 2.51 25.79 -12.54
C ALA A 373 2.99 26.58 -11.31
N VAL A 374 2.89 26.01 -10.10
CA VAL A 374 3.40 26.62 -8.86
C VAL A 374 4.93 26.70 -8.87
N LEU A 375 5.63 25.65 -9.30
CA LEU A 375 7.09 25.63 -9.35
C LEU A 375 7.65 26.71 -10.27
N TRP A 376 7.07 26.89 -11.46
CA TRP A 376 7.54 27.85 -12.45
C TRP A 376 6.96 29.26 -12.30
N SER A 377 5.91 29.43 -11.51
CA SER A 377 5.34 30.76 -11.25
C SER A 377 6.35 31.66 -10.55
N ARG A 378 6.45 32.90 -11.06
CA ARG A 378 7.25 33.99 -10.48
C ARG A 378 6.40 35.06 -9.78
N GLY A 379 5.07 34.97 -9.89
CA GLY A 379 4.12 35.95 -9.38
C GLY A 379 3.07 35.32 -8.47
N PRO A 380 2.15 36.12 -7.93
CA PRO A 380 1.10 35.65 -7.04
C PRO A 380 -0.08 35.01 -7.77
N THR A 381 -0.13 35.04 -9.10
CA THR A 381 -1.26 34.57 -9.92
C THR A 381 -0.79 33.48 -10.91
N LEU A 382 -1.55 32.40 -11.04
CA LEU A 382 -1.38 31.42 -12.10
C LEU A 382 -2.21 31.82 -13.32
N ASP A 383 -1.51 32.05 -14.44
CA ASP A 383 -2.11 32.34 -15.73
C ASP A 383 -2.07 31.15 -16.69
N VAL A 384 -2.76 31.27 -17.81
CA VAL A 384 -2.85 30.23 -18.87
C VAL A 384 -1.47 29.70 -19.27
N GLU A 385 -0.48 30.58 -19.39
CA GLU A 385 0.90 30.20 -19.78
C GLU A 385 1.59 29.23 -18.81
N HIS A 386 1.20 29.25 -17.52
CA HIS A 386 1.74 28.38 -16.50
C HIS A 386 1.12 26.95 -16.54
N LEU A 387 -0.07 26.78 -17.12
CA LEU A 387 -0.81 25.51 -17.04
C LEU A 387 -0.25 24.43 -17.96
N SER A 388 0.46 24.81 -19.08
CA SER A 388 1.07 23.85 -20.03
C SER A 388 0.15 22.67 -20.37
N LEU A 389 -1.14 22.93 -20.67
CA LEU A 389 -2.09 21.91 -21.06
C LEU A 389 -1.83 21.53 -22.51
N THR A 390 -1.34 20.33 -22.76
CA THR A 390 -1.21 19.76 -24.10
C THR A 390 -2.53 19.15 -24.50
N SER A 391 -3.22 19.77 -25.47
CA SER A 391 -4.42 19.16 -26.07
C SER A 391 -4.07 17.81 -26.69
N PRO A 392 -4.86 16.74 -26.42
CA PRO A 392 -4.64 15.42 -27.05
C PRO A 392 -4.86 15.42 -28.58
N ASP A 393 -5.30 16.52 -29.16
CA ASP A 393 -5.72 16.62 -30.58
C ASP A 393 -4.64 17.24 -31.51
N HIS A 394 -3.35 17.12 -31.21
CA HIS A 394 -2.33 17.45 -32.20
C HIS A 394 -1.82 16.23 -32.97
N THR A 395 -2.75 15.37 -33.41
CA THR A 395 -2.60 14.63 -34.66
C THR A 395 -3.32 15.43 -35.78
N ALA A 396 -2.83 16.64 -36.08
CA ALA A 396 -3.19 17.32 -37.30
C ALA A 396 -2.44 16.66 -38.47
N PRO A 397 -3.15 16.37 -39.60
CA PRO A 397 -2.49 15.84 -40.79
C PRO A 397 -1.57 16.92 -41.35
N ALA A 398 -0.35 16.54 -41.65
CA ALA A 398 0.62 17.40 -42.34
C ALA A 398 0.10 17.86 -43.70
N THR A 399 -0.39 19.09 -43.77
CA THR A 399 -0.59 19.78 -45.04
C THR A 399 0.69 20.55 -45.37
N SER A 400 1.23 20.19 -46.51
CA SER A 400 2.35 20.75 -47.23
C SER A 400 2.35 22.29 -47.28
N ALA A 401 3.44 22.93 -46.83
CA ALA A 401 3.97 24.17 -47.41
C ALA A 401 5.46 24.30 -47.05
N ALA A 402 6.29 24.51 -48.06
CA ALA A 402 7.74 24.61 -48.01
C ALA A 402 8.21 26.03 -47.60
N PRO A 403 9.53 26.34 -47.65
CA PRO A 403 10.39 26.38 -46.45
C PRO A 403 10.88 27.80 -46.12
N SER A 404 11.19 28.05 -44.86
CA SER A 404 12.09 29.13 -44.45
C SER A 404 12.90 28.70 -43.21
N THR A 405 14.19 28.76 -43.35
CA THR A 405 15.32 28.48 -42.46
C THR A 405 15.54 29.58 -41.41
N PRO A 406 16.50 29.42 -40.48
CA PRO A 406 16.60 28.51 -39.31
C PRO A 406 16.93 29.25 -38.01
N ALA A 407 16.78 28.63 -36.87
CA ALA A 407 17.71 28.76 -35.72
C ALA A 407 17.43 27.75 -34.62
N ASP A 408 18.47 27.06 -34.24
CA ASP A 408 18.86 26.39 -33.00
C ASP A 408 17.83 25.61 -32.18
N ALA A 409 18.06 24.29 -32.18
CA ALA A 409 17.37 23.33 -31.38
C ALA A 409 18.32 22.27 -30.79
N SER A 410 18.27 22.10 -29.51
CA SER A 410 18.67 20.88 -28.79
C SER A 410 17.46 19.94 -28.74
N GLY A 411 17.29 19.07 -29.72
CA GLY A 411 16.25 18.06 -29.77
C GLY A 411 16.85 16.71 -30.15
N SER A 412 16.66 15.69 -29.32
CA SER A 412 16.97 14.29 -29.66
C SER A 412 16.16 13.87 -30.88
N PRO A 413 16.76 13.22 -31.89
CA PRO A 413 16.05 12.82 -33.10
C PRO A 413 15.07 11.68 -32.76
N ALA A 414 13.79 11.90 -33.08
CA ALA A 414 12.77 10.86 -32.99
C ALA A 414 12.99 9.81 -34.09
N LEU A 415 12.90 8.55 -33.77
CA LEU A 415 12.97 7.44 -34.71
C LEU A 415 11.73 7.42 -35.62
N PRO A 416 11.87 7.33 -36.94
CA PRO A 416 10.73 7.22 -37.86
C PRO A 416 9.91 5.93 -37.62
N PRO A 417 8.59 5.94 -37.86
CA PRO A 417 7.71 4.77 -37.61
C PRO A 417 8.03 3.53 -38.46
N GLN A 418 8.84 3.66 -39.50
CA GLN A 418 9.20 2.57 -40.42
C GLN A 418 10.55 1.90 -40.12
N GLY A 419 11.17 2.24 -38.96
CA GLY A 419 12.50 1.75 -38.62
C GLY A 419 13.63 2.49 -39.43
N VAL A 420 14.85 2.50 -38.86
CA VAL A 420 16.03 3.08 -39.49
C VAL A 420 17.02 1.93 -39.72
N ASP A 421 17.46 1.79 -40.97
CA ASP A 421 18.63 0.96 -41.26
C ASP A 421 19.86 1.66 -40.69
N LEU A 422 20.30 1.19 -39.55
CA LEU A 422 21.44 1.73 -38.81
C LEU A 422 22.72 1.73 -39.64
N ALA A 423 22.92 0.76 -40.55
CA ALA A 423 24.10 0.67 -41.40
C ALA A 423 24.10 1.79 -42.47
N HIS A 424 22.93 2.06 -43.06
CA HIS A 424 22.76 3.13 -44.01
C HIS A 424 22.92 4.51 -43.35
N TRP A 425 22.37 4.69 -42.18
CA TRP A 425 22.46 5.94 -41.40
C TRP A 425 23.89 6.21 -40.91
N GLU A 426 24.57 5.18 -40.42
CA GLU A 426 25.99 5.25 -40.03
C GLU A 426 26.89 5.64 -41.19
N LYS A 427 26.69 5.05 -42.37
CA LYS A 427 27.42 5.39 -43.60
C LYS A 427 27.21 6.84 -43.98
N ALA A 428 25.96 7.31 -44.00
CA ALA A 428 25.63 8.69 -44.34
C ALA A 428 26.28 9.73 -43.40
N MET A 429 26.29 9.43 -42.08
CA MET A 429 26.93 10.28 -41.07
C MET A 429 28.44 10.33 -41.23
N ILE A 430 29.10 9.22 -41.57
CA ILE A 430 30.54 9.17 -41.82
C ILE A 430 30.89 9.95 -43.09
N GLU A 431 30.14 9.80 -44.18
CA GLU A 431 30.33 10.56 -45.42
C GLU A 431 30.16 12.06 -45.22
N ARG A 432 29.18 12.46 -44.42
CA ARG A 432 28.93 13.87 -44.07
C ARG A 432 30.08 14.45 -43.26
N ALA A 433 30.53 13.75 -42.22
CA ALA A 433 31.62 14.18 -41.37
C ALA A 433 32.96 14.33 -42.16
N LEU A 434 33.22 13.44 -43.14
CA LEU A 434 34.36 13.51 -44.00
C LEU A 434 34.30 14.71 -44.96
N ARG A 435 33.17 14.97 -45.58
CA ARG A 435 32.93 16.13 -46.41
C ARG A 435 33.16 17.46 -45.67
N GLU A 436 32.56 17.57 -44.49
CA GLU A 436 32.68 18.75 -43.62
C GLU A 436 34.10 18.93 -43.05
N ALA A 437 34.86 17.87 -42.93
CA ALA A 437 36.27 17.89 -42.50
C ALA A 437 37.26 18.03 -43.66
N GLY A 438 36.80 18.23 -44.90
CA GLY A 438 37.66 18.35 -46.09
C GLY A 438 38.52 17.13 -46.35
N GLY A 439 38.02 15.92 -46.05
CA GLY A 439 38.76 14.65 -46.21
C GLY A 439 39.68 14.29 -45.02
N ASN A 440 39.82 15.15 -44.02
CA ASN A 440 40.69 14.90 -42.88
C ASN A 440 40.08 13.93 -41.91
N GLN A 441 40.57 12.67 -41.91
CA GLN A 441 40.04 11.57 -41.07
C GLN A 441 40.15 11.85 -39.56
N THR A 442 41.17 12.59 -39.12
CA THR A 442 41.33 12.91 -37.69
C THR A 442 40.28 13.91 -37.22
N LYS A 443 40.02 14.97 -38.02
CA LYS A 443 38.98 15.94 -37.72
C LYS A 443 37.56 15.33 -37.84
N ALA A 444 37.34 14.43 -38.79
CA ALA A 444 36.09 13.73 -38.96
C ALA A 444 35.79 12.79 -37.77
N ALA A 445 36.80 12.06 -37.27
CA ALA A 445 36.67 11.21 -36.10
C ALA A 445 36.31 12.00 -34.83
N GLN A 446 36.95 13.15 -34.61
CA GLN A 446 36.63 14.06 -33.50
C GLN A 446 35.18 14.57 -33.56
N ARG A 447 34.68 14.94 -34.75
CA ARG A 447 33.29 15.39 -34.90
C ARG A 447 32.26 14.30 -34.69
N LEU A 448 32.62 13.04 -34.96
CA LEU A 448 31.77 11.85 -34.70
C LEU A 448 31.90 11.30 -33.29
N GLY A 449 32.76 11.85 -32.44
CA GLY A 449 33.00 11.37 -31.08
C GLY A 449 33.62 9.97 -31.01
N ILE A 450 34.37 9.55 -32.08
CA ILE A 450 34.99 8.21 -32.14
C ILE A 450 36.52 8.34 -32.36
N SER A 451 37.24 7.22 -32.06
CA SER A 451 38.68 7.18 -32.29
C SER A 451 38.98 7.15 -33.84
N ARG A 452 40.17 7.64 -34.20
CA ARG A 452 40.65 7.62 -35.59
C ARG A 452 40.69 6.19 -36.14
N ASP A 453 41.08 5.24 -35.33
CA ASP A 453 41.16 3.82 -35.71
C ASP A 453 39.76 3.20 -35.91
N THR A 454 38.80 3.58 -35.11
CA THR A 454 37.38 3.19 -35.26
C THR A 454 36.82 3.74 -36.58
N LEU A 455 37.11 5.01 -36.90
CA LEU A 455 36.66 5.61 -38.16
C LEU A 455 37.32 4.89 -39.35
N ARG A 456 38.61 4.59 -39.29
CA ARG A 456 39.34 3.87 -40.35
C ARG A 456 38.80 2.47 -40.61
N TYR A 457 38.47 1.75 -39.54
CA TYR A 457 37.80 0.45 -39.63
C TYR A 457 36.44 0.54 -40.36
N ARG A 458 35.63 1.54 -39.98
CA ARG A 458 34.29 1.76 -40.57
C ARG A 458 34.37 2.21 -42.03
N LEU A 459 35.33 3.06 -42.36
CA LEU A 459 35.59 3.46 -43.75
C LEU A 459 35.92 2.26 -44.65
N LYS A 460 36.73 1.32 -44.11
CA LYS A 460 37.06 0.07 -44.83
C LYS A 460 35.83 -0.84 -44.97
N LYS A 461 35.00 -0.92 -43.90
CA LYS A 461 33.77 -1.72 -43.88
C LYS A 461 32.72 -1.22 -44.89
N PHE A 462 32.58 0.08 -45.05
CA PHE A 462 31.61 0.70 -45.97
C PHE A 462 32.16 1.00 -47.36
N GLY A 463 33.41 0.63 -47.67
CA GLY A 463 34.04 0.87 -48.99
C GLY A 463 34.32 2.33 -49.31
N LEU A 464 34.45 3.18 -48.28
CA LEU A 464 34.68 4.62 -48.36
C LEU A 464 36.18 4.98 -48.16
N ALA A 465 37.07 4.02 -48.08
CA ALA A 465 38.50 4.20 -47.97
C ALA A 465 39.06 4.43 -49.37
N GLY A 466 39.22 5.72 -49.79
CA GLY A 466 40.00 6.19 -50.91
C GLY A 466 41.29 6.82 -50.40
#